data_ca557e2caf63ed2bec24017bb2b59b6d
#
_entry.id   ca557e2caf63ed2bec24017bb2b59b6d
#
_cell.length_a   1.000
_cell.length_b   1.000
_cell.length_c   1.000
_cell.angle_alpha   90.00
_cell.angle_beta   90.00
_cell.angle_gamma   90.00
#
_symmetry.space_group_name_H-M   'P 1'
#
loop_
_entity.id
_entity.type
_entity.pdbx_description
1 polymer ?
#
loop_
_entity_poly.entity_id
_entity_poly.type
_entity_poly.pdbx_seq_one_letter_code
_entity_poly.pdbx_strand_id
1 'polypeptide(L)' 'MVKPNRSVLRSKNMLRKAYIELSTEKDASKITVVDVVNRANLSRNTFYAHYPDVNTIAEEIENEFIQKFNLYLDQTLF' A
#
# COMPACT_ATOMS: atom_id res chain seq x y z
N MET A 1 10.63 -9.63 23.15
CA MET A 1 9.68 -9.39 22.08
C MET A 1 10.02 -8.09 21.36
N VAL A 2 10.22 -8.16 20.08
CA VAL A 2 10.61 -6.98 19.30
C VAL A 2 9.36 -6.27 18.80
N LYS A 3 9.23 -5.02 19.19
CA LYS A 3 8.13 -4.20 18.66
C LYS A 3 8.46 -3.81 17.22
N PRO A 4 7.45 -3.73 16.33
CA PRO A 4 7.70 -3.22 14.99
C PRO A 4 8.29 -1.82 15.07
N ASN A 5 9.26 -1.54 14.25
CA ASN A 5 9.86 -0.22 14.15
C ASN A 5 8.81 0.74 13.57
N ARG A 6 8.48 1.80 14.31
CA ARG A 6 7.49 2.79 13.87
C ARG A 6 7.89 3.45 12.55
N SER A 7 9.18 3.66 12.34
CA SER A 7 9.67 4.23 11.08
C SER A 7 9.37 3.34 9.89
N VAL A 8 9.51 2.02 10.07
CA VAL A 8 9.22 1.04 9.01
C VAL A 8 7.74 1.06 8.68
N LEU A 9 6.88 0.99 9.70
CA LEU A 9 5.43 1.02 9.49
C LEU A 9 4.98 2.33 8.87
N ARG A 10 5.56 3.43 9.31
CA ARG A 10 5.24 4.75 8.78
C ARG A 10 5.58 4.86 7.31
N SER A 11 6.78 4.43 6.92
CA SER A 11 7.21 4.46 5.52
C SER A 11 6.32 3.58 4.65
N LYS A 12 6.00 2.38 5.14
CA LYS A 12 5.12 1.48 4.41
C LYS A 12 3.74 2.10 4.19
N ASN A 13 3.17 2.70 5.23
CA ASN A 13 1.87 3.34 5.13
C ASN A 13 1.89 4.55 4.21
N MET A 14 2.99 5.30 4.19
CA MET A 14 3.15 6.44 3.27
C MET A 14 3.17 5.97 1.82
N LEU A 15 3.84 4.87 1.53
CA LEU A 15 3.87 4.29 0.18
C LEU A 15 2.48 3.83 -0.25
N ARG A 16 1.75 3.17 0.64
CA ARG A 16 0.41 2.69 0.36
C ARG A 16 -0.56 3.85 0.10
N LYS A 17 -0.49 4.88 0.94
CA LYS A 17 -1.31 6.07 0.77
C LYS A 17 -1.02 6.74 -0.57
N ALA A 18 0.27 6.87 -0.91
CA ALA A 18 0.67 7.46 -2.19
C ALA A 18 0.11 6.67 -3.37
N TYR A 19 0.17 5.33 -3.30
CA TYR A 19 -0.37 4.49 -4.36
C TYR A 19 -1.88 4.70 -4.51
N ILE A 20 -2.61 4.73 -3.40
CA ILE A 20 -4.05 4.92 -3.42
C ILE A 20 -4.42 6.28 -4.05
N GLU A 21 -3.71 7.34 -3.67
CA GLU A 21 -3.93 8.66 -4.24
C GLU A 21 -3.67 8.67 -5.74
N LEU A 22 -2.56 8.04 -6.16
CA LEU A 22 -2.22 7.97 -7.58
C LEU A 22 -3.25 7.19 -8.37
N SER A 23 -3.84 6.16 -7.79
CA SER A 23 -4.84 5.34 -8.46
C SER A 23 -6.13 6.10 -8.74
N THR A 24 -6.37 7.22 -8.07
CA THR A 24 -7.50 8.10 -8.39
C THR A 24 -7.19 9.06 -9.52
N GLU A 25 -5.90 9.22 -9.87
CA GLU A 25 -5.46 10.21 -10.86
C GLU A 25 -5.11 9.57 -12.19
N LYS A 26 -4.69 8.32 -12.19
CA LYS A 26 -4.30 7.64 -13.43
C LYS A 26 -4.51 6.13 -13.30
N ASP A 27 -4.45 5.48 -14.44
CA ASP A 27 -4.60 4.05 -14.56
C ASP A 27 -3.54 3.32 -13.72
N ALA A 28 -3.98 2.29 -13.00
CA ALA A 28 -3.07 1.52 -12.14
C ALA A 28 -1.87 0.96 -12.92
N SER A 29 -2.11 0.55 -14.19
CA SER A 29 -1.04 0.00 -15.04
C SER A 29 0.04 1.02 -15.38
N LYS A 30 -0.22 2.30 -15.17
CA LYS A 30 0.72 3.38 -15.48
C LYS A 30 1.43 3.95 -14.26
N ILE A 31 1.09 3.46 -13.08
CA ILE A 31 1.74 3.91 -11.84
C ILE A 31 3.10 3.24 -11.71
N THR A 32 4.15 4.05 -11.58
CA THR A 32 5.52 3.58 -11.47
C THR A 32 6.07 3.76 -10.05
N VAL A 33 7.19 3.09 -9.76
CA VAL A 33 7.89 3.29 -8.48
C VAL A 33 8.24 4.77 -8.29
N VAL A 34 8.70 5.43 -9.35
CA VAL A 34 9.05 6.86 -9.30
C VAL A 34 7.84 7.69 -8.89
N ASP A 35 6.68 7.40 -9.47
CA ASP A 35 5.45 8.10 -9.10
C ASP A 35 5.14 7.97 -7.62
N VAL A 36 5.24 6.74 -7.11
CA VAL A 36 4.90 6.44 -5.71
C VAL A 36 5.87 7.13 -4.75
N VAL A 37 7.19 7.00 -4.99
CA VAL A 37 8.18 7.58 -4.07
C VAL A 37 8.17 9.10 -4.11
N ASN A 38 7.92 9.69 -5.28
CA ASN A 38 7.81 11.15 -5.36
C ASN A 38 6.59 11.65 -4.59
N ARG A 39 5.46 10.98 -4.74
CA ARG A 39 4.24 11.35 -4.01
C ARG A 39 4.43 11.18 -2.51
N ALA A 40 5.09 10.10 -2.10
CA ALA A 40 5.33 9.80 -0.68
C ALA A 40 6.50 10.59 -0.10
N ASN A 41 7.28 11.27 -0.93
CA ASN A 41 8.50 11.96 -0.54
C ASN A 41 9.50 11.03 0.13
N LEU A 42 9.69 9.86 -0.47
CA LEU A 42 10.61 8.83 0.00
C LEU A 42 11.59 8.46 -1.11
N SER A 43 12.62 7.68 -0.75
CA SER A 43 13.61 7.21 -1.73
C SER A 43 13.19 5.88 -2.33
N ARG A 44 13.78 5.55 -3.50
CA ARG A 44 13.60 4.24 -4.10
C ARG A 44 14.11 3.12 -3.18
N ASN A 45 15.19 3.38 -2.46
CA ASN A 45 15.71 2.39 -1.51
C ASN A 45 14.68 2.06 -0.44
N THR A 46 14.00 3.07 0.06
CA THR A 46 12.93 2.87 1.04
C THR A 46 11.79 2.06 0.44
N PHE A 47 11.41 2.34 -0.82
CA PHE A 47 10.40 1.56 -1.51
C PHE A 47 10.78 0.08 -1.56
N TYR A 48 11.97 -0.21 -2.09
CA TYR A 48 12.40 -1.60 -2.27
C TYR A 48 12.70 -2.33 -0.96
N ALA A 49 12.84 -1.60 0.15
CA ALA A 49 12.91 -2.22 1.47
C ALA A 49 11.58 -2.85 1.88
N HIS A 50 10.47 -2.36 1.31
CA HIS A 50 9.12 -2.82 1.65
C HIS A 50 8.49 -3.67 0.56
N TYR A 51 8.70 -3.34 -0.70
CA TYR A 51 8.01 -3.95 -1.84
C TYR A 51 8.96 -4.20 -2.99
N PRO A 52 8.83 -5.34 -3.66
CA PRO A 52 9.64 -5.59 -4.86
C PRO A 52 9.19 -4.78 -6.08
N ASP A 53 7.90 -4.42 -6.12
CA ASP A 53 7.33 -3.68 -7.25
C ASP A 53 6.01 -3.02 -6.84
N VAL A 54 5.44 -2.23 -7.75
CA VAL A 54 4.19 -1.50 -7.51
C VAL A 54 3.01 -2.47 -7.44
N ASN A 55 3.02 -3.53 -8.24
CA ASN A 55 1.92 -4.50 -8.25
C ASN A 55 1.73 -5.15 -6.88
N THR A 56 2.81 -5.37 -6.15
CA THR A 56 2.72 -5.94 -4.80
C THR A 56 1.94 -5.04 -3.85
N ILE A 57 2.10 -3.72 -3.97
CA ILE A 57 1.30 -2.78 -3.17
C ILE A 57 -0.17 -2.94 -3.51
N ALA A 58 -0.49 -2.99 -4.80
CA ALA A 58 -1.87 -3.13 -5.26
C ALA A 58 -2.51 -4.40 -4.72
N GLU A 59 -1.79 -5.52 -4.82
CA GLU A 59 -2.28 -6.81 -4.32
C GLU A 59 -2.53 -6.78 -2.81
N GLU A 60 -1.61 -6.19 -2.06
CA GLU A 60 -1.75 -6.09 -0.61
C GLU A 60 -2.99 -5.29 -0.23
N ILE A 61 -3.22 -4.16 -0.90
CA ILE A 61 -4.37 -3.30 -0.63
C ILE A 61 -5.66 -4.03 -1.00
N GLU A 62 -5.69 -4.69 -2.15
CA GLU A 62 -6.86 -5.46 -2.59
C GLU A 62 -7.20 -6.58 -1.61
N ASN A 63 -6.19 -7.32 -1.18
CA ASN A 63 -6.40 -8.43 -0.24
C ASN A 63 -6.95 -7.94 1.09
N GLU A 64 -6.43 -6.84 1.60
CA GLU A 64 -6.94 -6.28 2.84
C GLU A 64 -8.38 -5.80 2.69
N PHE A 65 -8.72 -5.20 1.56
CA PHE A 65 -10.07 -4.76 1.29
C PHE A 65 -11.03 -5.95 1.25
N ILE A 66 -10.64 -7.03 0.57
CA ILE A 66 -11.45 -8.24 0.48
C ILE A 66 -11.67 -8.85 1.84
N GLN A 67 -10.64 -8.92 2.67
CA GLN A 67 -10.75 -9.47 4.03
C GLN A 67 -11.72 -8.66 4.87
N LYS A 68 -11.63 -7.34 4.82
CA LYS A 68 -12.54 -6.46 5.57
C LYS A 68 -13.97 -6.60 5.08
N PHE A 69 -14.16 -6.74 3.77
CA PHE A 69 -15.47 -6.91 3.19
C PHE A 69 -16.10 -8.23 3.63
N ASN A 70 -15.31 -9.30 3.63
CA ASN A 70 -15.80 -10.61 4.09
C ASN A 70 -16.19 -10.61 5.56
N LEU A 71 -15.39 -9.94 6.41
CA LEU A 71 -15.73 -9.78 7.83
C LEU A 71 -17.03 -9.00 8.00
N TYR A 72 -17.22 -7.96 7.21
CA TYR A 72 -18.45 -7.17 7.25
C TYR A 72 -19.65 -8.01 6.87
N LEU A 73 -19.54 -8.81 5.81
CA LEU A 73 -20.62 -9.69 5.37
C LEU A 73 -20.96 -10.73 6.44
N ASP A 74 -19.94 -11.34 7.05
CA ASP A 74 -20.15 -12.34 8.11
C ASP A 74 -20.92 -11.74 9.29
N GLN A 75 -20.58 -10.52 9.67
CA GLN A 75 -21.25 -9.84 10.78
C GLN A 75 -22.68 -9.42 10.43
N THR A 76 -22.92 -9.11 9.17
CA THR A 76 -24.21 -8.58 8.73
C THR A 76 -25.22 -9.69 8.42
N LEU A 77 -24.74 -10.83 7.93
CA LEU A 77 -25.60 -11.90 7.46
C LEU A 77 -25.99 -12.89 8.57
N PHE A 78 -25.41 -12.77 9.75
CA PHE A 78 -25.75 -13.63 10.89
C PHE A 78 -26.28 -12.79 12.08
#